data_5446c03c10db5030b3b2f2b4b10d82d4
#
_entry.id   5446c03c10db5030b3b2f2b4b10d82d4
#
_cell.length_a   1.000
_cell.length_b   1.000
_cell.length_c   1.000
_cell.angle_alpha   90.00
_cell.angle_beta   90.00
_cell.angle_gamma   90.00
#
_symmetry.space_group_name_H-M   'P 1'
#
loop_
_entity.id
_entity.type
_entity.pdbx_description
1 polymer ?
#
loop_
_entity_poly.entity_id
_entity_poly.type
_entity_poly.pdbx_seq_one_letter_code
_entity_poly.pdbx_strand_id
1 'polypeptide(L)'
;KGQTIIKINSDEAEAFLRQSRSQFQNQIASVLADIKIDYPESYKKWEDYFLNYDIEKNIQDLPEQSTNNETFFLTGRGIISSYYGVRSAEERLNKYSITAPFDGIVSSSFVENGTMARAGLVLGEFINSDSFEIEVNIPTEYKPYIIIDKEVNIKLSDESSVVGKINRINNNVNRETQTVSVFVKSNSKKLSDGMYVDLDLSLKSIENSFKISRSMIKNDSIVHTVESMAVKNKIVNPEFFGDNYAIVTGLDDGDLVIKTQIPEIFEGMKVKIID
;
A
#
# COMPACT_ATOMS: atom_id res chain seq x y z
N LYS A 1 4.31 -16.17 -8.09
CA LYS A 1 3.87 -16.49 -6.72
C LYS A 1 4.11 -17.95 -6.42
N GLY A 2 4.57 -18.32 -5.19
CA GLY A 2 4.83 -19.71 -4.76
C GLY A 2 6.14 -20.32 -5.24
N GLN A 3 6.85 -19.71 -6.16
CA GLN A 3 8.17 -20.17 -6.60
C GLN A 3 9.20 -19.99 -5.46
N THR A 4 10.02 -21.02 -5.20
CA THR A 4 11.11 -20.91 -4.23
C THR A 4 12.19 -19.95 -4.74
N ILE A 5 12.50 -18.93 -3.94
CA ILE A 5 13.51 -17.91 -4.23
C ILE A 5 14.84 -18.30 -3.57
N ILE A 6 14.78 -18.71 -2.30
CA ILE A 6 15.96 -19.11 -1.51
C ILE A 6 15.65 -20.42 -0.81
N LYS A 7 16.61 -21.35 -0.87
CA LYS A 7 16.57 -22.59 -0.10
C LYS A 7 17.72 -22.58 0.92
N ILE A 8 17.39 -22.70 2.18
CA ILE A 8 18.34 -22.81 3.29
C ILE A 8 18.58 -24.30 3.56
N ASN A 9 19.78 -24.67 3.96
CA ASN A 9 20.06 -26.07 4.35
C ASN A 9 19.14 -26.47 5.50
N SER A 10 18.39 -27.55 5.31
CA SER A 10 17.31 -28.03 6.19
C SER A 10 17.56 -29.44 6.76
N ASP A 11 18.74 -30.01 6.53
CA ASP A 11 19.02 -31.42 6.88
C ASP A 11 18.70 -31.73 8.36
N GLU A 12 19.09 -30.86 9.28
CA GLU A 12 18.80 -31.01 10.70
C GLU A 12 17.28 -30.90 11.00
N ALA A 13 16.59 -29.93 10.37
CA ALA A 13 15.16 -29.75 10.57
C ALA A 13 14.35 -30.91 9.98
N GLU A 14 14.78 -31.47 8.84
CA GLU A 14 14.19 -32.68 8.24
C GLU A 14 14.37 -33.88 9.11
N ALA A 15 15.57 -34.09 9.65
CA ALA A 15 15.85 -35.21 10.57
C ALA A 15 15.00 -35.12 11.84
N PHE A 16 14.88 -33.91 12.41
CA PHE A 16 14.02 -33.68 13.57
C PHE A 16 12.53 -33.93 13.26
N LEU A 17 12.06 -33.50 12.10
CA LEU A 17 10.67 -33.73 11.68
C LEU A 17 10.39 -35.24 11.53
N ARG A 18 11.28 -36.02 10.87
CA ARG A 18 11.15 -37.45 10.74
C ARG A 18 11.11 -38.13 12.10
N GLN A 19 11.98 -37.73 13.03
CA GLN A 19 11.98 -38.24 14.40
C GLN A 19 10.62 -37.98 15.08
N SER A 20 10.12 -36.75 14.99
CA SER A 20 8.85 -36.35 15.60
C SER A 20 7.67 -37.15 15.02
N ARG A 21 7.64 -37.34 13.70
CA ARG A 21 6.62 -38.14 13.02
C ARG A 21 6.65 -39.59 13.44
N SER A 22 7.84 -40.19 13.52
CA SER A 22 8.00 -41.58 13.99
C SER A 22 7.57 -41.72 15.44
N GLN A 23 7.92 -40.78 16.30
CA GLN A 23 7.50 -40.79 17.71
C GLN A 23 5.98 -40.70 17.85
N PHE A 24 5.33 -39.85 17.06
CA PHE A 24 3.88 -39.73 17.03
C PHE A 24 3.22 -41.00 16.55
N GLN A 25 3.75 -41.66 15.49
CA GLN A 25 3.24 -42.96 15.01
C GLN A 25 3.31 -44.04 16.11
N ASN A 26 4.43 -44.12 16.83
CA ASN A 26 4.58 -45.04 17.94
C ASN A 26 3.59 -44.77 19.08
N GLN A 27 3.31 -43.52 19.37
CA GLN A 27 2.31 -43.14 20.37
C GLN A 27 0.90 -43.60 19.95
N ILE A 28 0.49 -43.39 18.68
CA ILE A 28 -0.80 -43.88 18.19
C ILE A 28 -0.86 -45.40 18.32
N ALA A 29 0.16 -46.12 17.87
CA ALA A 29 0.24 -47.57 17.98
C ALA A 29 0.04 -48.05 19.43
N SER A 30 0.63 -47.35 20.40
CA SER A 30 0.54 -47.71 21.81
C SER A 30 -0.85 -47.61 22.42
N VAL A 31 -1.72 -46.78 21.86
CA VAL A 31 -3.07 -46.53 22.39
C VAL A 31 -4.18 -47.26 21.60
N LEU A 32 -3.86 -47.82 20.42
CA LEU A 32 -4.87 -48.51 19.60
C LEU A 32 -5.56 -49.68 20.30
N ALA A 33 -4.84 -50.44 21.13
CA ALA A 33 -5.43 -51.55 21.88
C ALA A 33 -6.44 -51.04 22.95
N ASP A 34 -6.09 -49.97 23.64
CA ASP A 34 -6.95 -49.34 24.64
C ASP A 34 -8.20 -48.74 23.96
N ILE A 35 -8.00 -48.06 22.82
CA ILE A 35 -9.13 -47.50 22.04
C ILE A 35 -10.10 -48.58 21.57
N LYS A 36 -9.57 -49.74 21.18
CA LYS A 36 -10.40 -50.88 20.76
C LYS A 36 -11.32 -51.37 21.87
N ILE A 37 -10.85 -51.34 23.11
CA ILE A 37 -11.58 -51.85 24.28
C ILE A 37 -12.52 -50.80 24.84
N ASP A 38 -12.00 -49.56 25.05
CA ASP A 38 -12.70 -48.54 25.79
C ASP A 38 -13.56 -47.61 24.88
N TYR A 39 -13.20 -47.52 23.58
CA TYR A 39 -13.87 -46.67 22.60
C TYR A 39 -14.10 -47.40 21.26
N PRO A 40 -14.84 -48.54 21.24
CA PRO A 40 -14.96 -49.38 20.06
C PRO A 40 -15.56 -48.67 18.84
N GLU A 41 -16.40 -47.68 19.04
CA GLU A 41 -16.99 -46.84 17.97
C GLU A 41 -15.92 -45.97 17.26
N SER A 42 -14.87 -45.62 17.98
CA SER A 42 -13.78 -44.78 17.47
C SER A 42 -12.63 -45.59 16.90
N TYR A 43 -12.55 -46.92 17.23
CA TYR A 43 -11.42 -47.77 16.87
C TYR A 43 -11.14 -47.76 15.38
N LYS A 44 -12.16 -47.97 14.54
CA LYS A 44 -11.97 -48.10 13.10
C LYS A 44 -11.32 -46.83 12.49
N LYS A 45 -11.73 -45.65 12.89
CA LYS A 45 -11.17 -44.39 12.37
C LYS A 45 -9.72 -44.17 12.81
N TRP A 46 -9.35 -44.61 14.04
CA TRP A 46 -7.97 -44.53 14.53
C TRP A 46 -7.07 -45.60 13.89
N GLU A 47 -7.62 -46.78 13.65
CA GLU A 47 -6.92 -47.84 12.89
C GLU A 47 -6.63 -47.37 11.46
N ASP A 48 -7.63 -46.85 10.76
CA ASP A 48 -7.50 -46.33 9.40
C ASP A 48 -6.51 -45.14 9.34
N TYR A 49 -6.56 -44.23 10.32
CA TYR A 49 -5.59 -43.16 10.45
C TYR A 49 -4.16 -43.69 10.60
N PHE A 50 -3.93 -44.66 11.47
CA PHE A 50 -2.62 -45.28 11.69
C PHE A 50 -2.10 -46.01 10.45
N LEU A 51 -2.94 -46.77 9.77
CA LEU A 51 -2.56 -47.51 8.58
C LEU A 51 -2.24 -46.61 7.37
N ASN A 52 -2.88 -45.44 7.29
CA ASN A 52 -2.63 -44.45 6.23
C ASN A 52 -1.55 -43.45 6.61
N TYR A 53 -1.03 -43.50 7.83
CA TYR A 53 0.00 -42.57 8.30
C TYR A 53 1.35 -42.86 7.63
N ASP A 54 1.89 -41.85 6.94
CA ASP A 54 3.17 -41.94 6.23
C ASP A 54 4.14 -40.90 6.82
N ILE A 55 5.24 -41.36 7.37
CA ILE A 55 6.27 -40.50 7.99
C ILE A 55 6.97 -39.57 7.00
N GLU A 56 6.88 -39.84 5.70
CA GLU A 56 7.47 -38.96 4.67
C GLU A 56 6.50 -37.88 4.16
N LYS A 57 5.22 -37.97 4.54
CA LYS A 57 4.19 -36.99 4.16
C LYS A 57 3.80 -36.10 5.32
N ASN A 58 3.20 -34.96 4.99
CA ASN A 58 2.64 -34.05 6.00
C ASN A 58 1.56 -34.78 6.82
N ILE A 59 1.55 -34.47 8.12
CA ILE A 59 0.58 -35.06 9.03
C ILE A 59 -0.86 -34.65 8.63
N GLN A 60 -1.73 -35.67 8.58
CA GLN A 60 -3.15 -35.48 8.34
C GLN A 60 -3.84 -34.99 9.62
N ASP A 61 -5.02 -34.37 9.48
CA ASP A 61 -5.81 -33.96 10.63
C ASP A 61 -6.25 -35.19 11.44
N LEU A 62 -6.25 -35.03 12.78
CA LEU A 62 -6.66 -36.10 13.67
C LEU A 62 -8.12 -36.54 13.41
N PRO A 63 -8.44 -37.81 13.60
CA PRO A 63 -9.82 -38.26 13.59
C PRO A 63 -10.65 -37.49 14.61
N GLU A 64 -11.89 -37.16 14.23
CA GLU A 64 -12.83 -36.47 15.09
C GLU A 64 -13.17 -37.34 16.32
N GLN A 65 -13.06 -36.77 17.53
CA GLN A 65 -13.35 -37.49 18.76
C GLN A 65 -14.86 -37.62 18.93
N SER A 66 -15.35 -38.83 19.23
CA SER A 66 -16.78 -39.11 19.38
C SER A 66 -17.34 -38.68 20.73
N THR A 67 -16.48 -38.65 21.77
CA THR A 67 -16.89 -38.32 23.15
C THR A 67 -15.85 -37.52 23.89
N ASN A 68 -16.28 -36.78 24.92
CA ASN A 68 -15.36 -36.04 25.79
C ASN A 68 -14.40 -36.96 26.53
N ASN A 69 -14.83 -38.17 26.89
CA ASN A 69 -13.98 -39.16 27.54
C ASN A 69 -12.83 -39.63 26.63
N GLU A 70 -13.11 -39.85 25.35
CA GLU A 70 -12.09 -40.12 24.35
C GLU A 70 -11.08 -38.97 24.25
N THR A 71 -11.56 -37.71 24.25
CA THR A 71 -10.70 -36.52 24.23
C THR A 71 -9.80 -36.47 25.48
N PHE A 72 -10.34 -36.73 26.68
CA PHE A 72 -9.55 -36.78 27.90
C PHE A 72 -8.50 -37.90 27.87
N PHE A 73 -8.87 -39.08 27.36
CA PHE A 73 -7.95 -40.21 27.21
C PHE A 73 -6.79 -39.88 26.27
N LEU A 74 -7.09 -39.38 25.06
CA LEU A 74 -6.08 -39.01 24.06
C LEU A 74 -5.17 -37.91 24.55
N THR A 75 -5.72 -36.92 25.25
CA THR A 75 -4.98 -35.80 25.85
C THR A 75 -4.05 -36.33 26.95
N GLY A 76 -4.56 -37.18 27.85
CA GLY A 76 -3.81 -37.81 28.93
C GLY A 76 -2.68 -38.71 28.42
N ARG A 77 -2.86 -39.38 27.27
CA ARG A 77 -1.83 -40.16 26.58
C ARG A 77 -0.88 -39.30 25.73
N GLY A 78 -1.05 -37.99 25.67
CA GLY A 78 -0.17 -37.08 24.96
C GLY A 78 -0.31 -37.07 23.42
N ILE A 79 -1.32 -37.76 22.86
CA ILE A 79 -1.55 -37.82 21.41
C ILE A 79 -1.74 -36.41 20.82
N ILE A 80 -2.60 -35.61 21.44
CA ILE A 80 -2.91 -34.25 20.97
C ILE A 80 -1.64 -33.38 21.00
N SER A 81 -0.87 -33.45 22.09
CA SER A 81 0.38 -32.67 22.23
C SER A 81 1.41 -33.07 21.19
N SER A 82 1.56 -34.39 20.96
CA SER A 82 2.52 -34.91 19.97
C SER A 82 2.13 -34.52 18.53
N TYR A 83 0.83 -34.57 18.22
CA TYR A 83 0.30 -34.10 16.94
C TYR A 83 0.69 -32.63 16.66
N TYR A 84 0.44 -31.72 17.61
CA TYR A 84 0.85 -30.33 17.46
C TYR A 84 2.36 -30.15 17.45
N GLY A 85 3.10 -31.03 18.10
CA GLY A 85 4.56 -31.10 18.01
C GLY A 85 5.05 -31.36 16.59
N VAL A 86 4.44 -32.35 15.91
CA VAL A 86 4.75 -32.64 14.49
C VAL A 86 4.37 -31.45 13.60
N ARG A 87 3.17 -30.88 13.76
CA ARG A 87 2.77 -29.69 12.97
C ARG A 87 3.72 -28.52 13.16
N SER A 88 4.17 -28.28 14.38
CA SER A 88 5.16 -27.24 14.67
C SER A 88 6.50 -27.50 13.97
N ALA A 89 6.94 -28.78 13.91
CA ALA A 89 8.15 -29.15 13.18
C ALA A 89 8.00 -28.99 11.67
N GLU A 90 6.82 -29.29 11.10
CA GLU A 90 6.50 -29.05 9.68
C GLU A 90 6.53 -27.55 9.34
N GLU A 91 5.89 -26.71 10.15
CA GLU A 91 5.92 -25.26 9.98
C GLU A 91 7.34 -24.69 10.11
N ARG A 92 8.16 -25.28 11.01
CA ARG A 92 9.57 -24.91 11.13
C ARG A 92 10.34 -25.25 9.86
N LEU A 93 10.14 -26.45 9.30
CA LEU A 93 10.79 -26.88 8.06
C LEU A 93 10.39 -26.01 6.87
N ASN A 94 9.11 -25.60 6.77
CA ASN A 94 8.63 -24.72 5.71
C ASN A 94 9.39 -23.38 5.66
N LYS A 95 9.88 -22.89 6.80
CA LYS A 95 10.65 -21.64 6.87
C LYS A 95 12.04 -21.73 6.24
N TYR A 96 12.55 -22.92 5.94
CA TYR A 96 13.82 -23.12 5.24
C TYR A 96 13.70 -22.94 3.72
N SER A 97 12.48 -22.84 3.21
CA SER A 97 12.20 -22.51 1.81
C SER A 97 11.45 -21.19 1.73
N ILE A 98 12.15 -20.15 1.29
CA ILE A 98 11.56 -18.82 1.10
C ILE A 98 10.94 -18.78 -0.28
N THR A 99 9.63 -18.61 -0.35
CA THR A 99 8.86 -18.58 -1.59
C THR A 99 8.36 -17.16 -1.91
N ALA A 100 8.17 -16.87 -3.19
CA ALA A 100 7.62 -15.62 -3.67
C ALA A 100 6.18 -15.41 -3.16
N PRO A 101 5.90 -14.39 -2.35
CA PRO A 101 4.56 -14.14 -1.78
C PRO A 101 3.56 -13.64 -2.84
N PHE A 102 4.04 -13.01 -3.88
CA PHE A 102 3.28 -12.46 -5.02
C PHE A 102 4.07 -12.63 -6.32
N ASP A 103 3.52 -12.24 -7.45
CA ASP A 103 4.23 -12.22 -8.73
C ASP A 103 5.11 -10.97 -8.78
N GLY A 104 6.39 -11.14 -9.12
CA GLY A 104 7.39 -10.06 -9.04
C GLY A 104 8.79 -10.53 -9.42
N ILE A 105 9.77 -9.69 -9.16
CA ILE A 105 11.18 -9.94 -9.45
C ILE A 105 12.04 -9.74 -8.21
N VAL A 106 13.18 -10.43 -8.15
CA VAL A 106 14.24 -10.16 -7.18
C VAL A 106 14.96 -8.89 -7.63
N SER A 107 14.80 -7.81 -6.88
CA SER A 107 15.47 -6.52 -7.16
C SER A 107 16.92 -6.57 -6.73
N SER A 108 17.22 -7.14 -5.57
CA SER A 108 18.55 -7.22 -5.02
C SER A 108 18.76 -8.53 -4.25
N SER A 109 19.93 -9.15 -4.38
CA SER A 109 20.37 -10.28 -3.56
C SER A 109 21.59 -9.85 -2.73
N PHE A 110 21.46 -10.01 -1.40
CA PHE A 110 22.56 -9.68 -0.46
C PHE A 110 23.30 -10.92 0.02
N VAL A 111 22.94 -12.07 -0.51
CA VAL A 111 23.54 -13.36 -0.16
C VAL A 111 23.93 -14.14 -1.40
N GLU A 112 24.97 -14.96 -1.23
CA GLU A 112 25.46 -15.90 -2.24
C GLU A 112 25.30 -17.34 -1.75
N ASN A 113 25.45 -18.30 -2.67
CA ASN A 113 25.46 -19.71 -2.30
C ASN A 113 26.54 -20.00 -1.27
N GLY A 114 26.16 -20.62 -0.16
CA GLY A 114 27.06 -20.90 0.97
C GLY A 114 27.08 -19.81 2.05
N THR A 115 26.39 -18.71 1.86
CA THR A 115 26.23 -17.71 2.93
C THR A 115 25.46 -18.29 4.10
N MET A 116 25.96 -18.07 5.32
CA MET A 116 25.29 -18.49 6.54
C MET A 116 24.05 -17.62 6.80
N ALA A 117 22.86 -18.19 6.69
CA ALA A 117 21.62 -17.53 7.03
C ALA A 117 21.40 -17.51 8.55
N ARG A 118 21.02 -16.36 9.11
CA ARG A 118 20.66 -16.18 10.51
C ARG A 118 19.33 -15.44 10.63
N ALA A 119 18.58 -15.69 11.69
CA ALA A 119 17.37 -14.93 11.98
C ALA A 119 17.69 -13.43 12.07
N GLY A 120 16.91 -12.59 11.35
CA GLY A 120 17.10 -11.15 11.27
C GLY A 120 18.05 -10.66 10.17
N LEU A 121 18.71 -11.56 9.43
CA LEU A 121 19.51 -11.18 8.26
C LEU A 121 18.58 -10.84 7.08
N VAL A 122 18.80 -9.69 6.46
CA VAL A 122 18.16 -9.33 5.20
C VAL A 122 18.86 -10.10 4.08
N LEU A 123 18.13 -10.95 3.38
CA LEU A 123 18.68 -11.84 2.34
C LEU A 123 18.62 -11.21 0.94
N GLY A 124 17.70 -10.31 0.71
CA GLY A 124 17.48 -9.63 -0.56
C GLY A 124 16.17 -8.85 -0.58
N GLU A 125 15.88 -8.27 -1.73
CA GLU A 125 14.66 -7.51 -1.98
C GLU A 125 13.85 -8.16 -3.10
N PHE A 126 12.55 -8.30 -2.87
CA PHE A 126 11.60 -8.85 -3.83
C PHE A 126 10.47 -7.85 -4.05
N ILE A 127 10.34 -7.35 -5.27
CA ILE A 127 9.39 -6.28 -5.61
C ILE A 127 8.32 -6.77 -6.57
N ASN A 128 7.13 -6.14 -6.47
CA ASN A 128 6.09 -6.30 -7.47
C ASN A 128 6.41 -5.41 -8.67
N SER A 129 6.60 -6.03 -9.83
CA SER A 129 6.89 -5.32 -11.10
C SER A 129 5.66 -4.92 -11.90
N ASP A 130 4.45 -5.30 -11.46
CA ASP A 130 3.21 -5.03 -12.19
C ASP A 130 2.61 -3.66 -11.87
N SER A 131 3.01 -3.07 -10.75
CA SER A 131 2.54 -1.74 -10.36
C SER A 131 3.57 -1.00 -9.53
N PHE A 132 3.72 0.27 -9.83
CA PHE A 132 4.60 1.19 -9.12
C PHE A 132 3.77 2.27 -8.43
N GLU A 133 4.19 2.69 -7.27
CA GLU A 133 3.64 3.82 -6.55
C GLU A 133 4.70 4.93 -6.54
N ILE A 134 4.33 6.09 -7.06
CA ILE A 134 5.20 7.27 -7.16
C ILE A 134 4.77 8.24 -6.08
N GLU A 135 5.66 8.60 -5.20
CA GLU A 135 5.43 9.61 -4.19
C GLU A 135 5.86 10.98 -4.72
N VAL A 136 4.94 11.94 -4.66
CA VAL A 136 5.22 13.35 -4.95
C VAL A 136 4.79 14.21 -3.79
N ASN A 137 5.66 15.15 -3.40
CA ASN A 137 5.38 16.10 -2.32
C ASN A 137 4.88 17.40 -2.91
N ILE A 138 3.67 17.79 -2.53
CA ILE A 138 3.03 19.04 -2.99
C ILE A 138 2.81 20.00 -1.81
N PRO A 139 2.88 21.33 -2.01
CA PRO A 139 2.52 22.29 -0.98
C PRO A 139 1.08 22.06 -0.48
N THR A 140 0.90 22.24 0.83
CA THR A 140 -0.39 21.94 1.52
C THR A 140 -1.56 22.72 0.93
N GLU A 141 -1.32 23.91 0.39
CA GLU A 141 -2.32 24.78 -0.24
C GLU A 141 -3.02 24.14 -1.45
N TYR A 142 -2.33 23.23 -2.17
CA TYR A 142 -2.91 22.51 -3.31
C TYR A 142 -3.75 21.29 -2.93
N LYS A 143 -3.63 20.81 -1.69
CA LYS A 143 -4.33 19.59 -1.23
C LYS A 143 -5.84 19.60 -1.49
N PRO A 144 -6.60 20.71 -1.24
CA PRO A 144 -8.05 20.75 -1.47
C PRO A 144 -8.46 20.57 -2.95
N TYR A 145 -7.52 20.81 -3.87
CA TYR A 145 -7.77 20.78 -5.32
C TYR A 145 -7.31 19.49 -5.99
N ILE A 146 -6.72 18.56 -5.23
CA ILE A 146 -6.33 17.24 -5.74
C ILE A 146 -7.54 16.31 -5.70
N ILE A 147 -7.77 15.62 -6.82
CA ILE A 147 -8.87 14.66 -6.96
C ILE A 147 -8.28 13.25 -7.00
N ILE A 148 -8.70 12.40 -6.06
CA ILE A 148 -8.36 10.98 -6.05
C ILE A 148 -8.95 10.31 -7.31
N ASP A 149 -8.31 9.27 -7.80
CA ASP A 149 -8.62 8.53 -9.05
C ASP A 149 -8.46 9.33 -10.35
N LYS A 150 -8.01 10.59 -10.28
CA LYS A 150 -7.71 11.39 -11.48
C LYS A 150 -6.47 10.85 -12.17
N GLU A 151 -6.52 10.81 -13.50
CA GLU A 151 -5.37 10.45 -14.33
C GLU A 151 -4.30 11.54 -14.30
N VAL A 152 -3.05 11.09 -14.24
CA VAL A 152 -1.85 11.93 -14.19
C VAL A 152 -0.90 11.46 -15.29
N ASN A 153 -0.35 12.42 -16.02
CA ASN A 153 0.70 12.16 -16.97
C ASN A 153 2.05 12.15 -16.27
N ILE A 154 2.78 11.04 -16.40
CA ILE A 154 4.09 10.81 -15.80
C ILE A 154 5.11 10.89 -16.93
N LYS A 155 5.99 11.88 -16.89
CA LYS A 155 7.08 12.05 -17.85
C LYS A 155 8.33 11.34 -17.35
N LEU A 156 8.92 10.53 -18.22
CA LEU A 156 10.16 9.80 -17.96
C LEU A 156 11.35 10.59 -18.49
N SER A 157 12.55 10.21 -18.06
CA SER A 157 13.82 10.86 -18.45
C SER A 157 14.13 10.76 -19.95
N ASP A 158 13.51 9.79 -20.65
CA ASP A 158 13.63 9.58 -22.09
C ASP A 158 12.63 10.39 -22.91
N GLU A 159 11.95 11.39 -22.30
CA GLU A 159 10.88 12.22 -22.86
C GLU A 159 9.58 11.42 -23.19
N SER A 160 9.55 10.12 -22.98
CA SER A 160 8.32 9.36 -23.09
C SER A 160 7.41 9.61 -21.89
N SER A 161 6.11 9.39 -22.05
CA SER A 161 5.16 9.53 -20.95
C SER A 161 4.34 8.28 -20.75
N VAL A 162 3.91 8.08 -19.52
CA VAL A 162 3.00 7.01 -19.11
C VAL A 162 1.89 7.58 -18.24
N VAL A 163 0.77 6.88 -18.18
CA VAL A 163 -0.37 7.31 -17.39
C VAL A 163 -0.35 6.63 -16.02
N GLY A 164 -0.60 7.41 -14.98
CA GLY A 164 -0.90 6.94 -13.64
C GLY A 164 -2.23 7.49 -13.13
N LYS A 165 -2.63 7.06 -11.94
CA LYS A 165 -3.81 7.59 -11.23
C LYS A 165 -3.45 7.95 -9.82
N ILE A 166 -4.00 9.04 -9.31
CA ILE A 166 -3.86 9.45 -7.92
C ILE A 166 -4.56 8.41 -7.05
N ASN A 167 -3.78 7.64 -6.30
CA ASN A 167 -4.27 6.54 -5.48
C ASN A 167 -4.67 7.01 -4.07
N ARG A 168 -3.83 7.83 -3.46
CA ARG A 168 -4.07 8.34 -2.10
C ARG A 168 -3.30 9.64 -1.84
N ILE A 169 -3.79 10.40 -0.87
CA ILE A 169 -3.15 11.61 -0.35
C ILE A 169 -2.89 11.38 1.13
N ASN A 170 -1.66 11.61 1.56
CA ASN A 170 -1.35 11.52 2.99
C ASN A 170 -2.01 12.66 3.77
N ASN A 171 -2.49 12.38 4.97
CA ASN A 171 -3.06 13.41 5.85
C ASN A 171 -1.99 14.12 6.70
N ASN A 172 -0.81 13.52 6.84
CA ASN A 172 0.28 14.13 7.60
C ASN A 172 0.98 15.18 6.75
N VAL A 173 1.13 16.38 7.32
CA VAL A 173 1.92 17.47 6.74
C VAL A 173 3.35 17.35 7.24
N ASN A 174 4.31 17.39 6.33
CA ASN A 174 5.70 17.56 6.70
C ASN A 174 5.90 18.98 7.24
N ARG A 175 6.29 19.11 8.50
CA ARG A 175 6.38 20.39 9.20
C ARG A 175 7.51 21.28 8.68
N GLU A 176 8.59 20.69 8.17
CA GLU A 176 9.75 21.43 7.68
C GLU A 176 9.51 21.99 6.28
N THR A 177 8.92 21.20 5.39
CA THR A 177 8.68 21.58 3.99
C THR A 177 7.29 22.14 3.73
N GLN A 178 6.35 22.02 4.69
CA GLN A 178 4.93 22.39 4.55
C GLN A 178 4.25 21.69 3.36
N THR A 179 4.65 20.43 3.10
CA THR A 179 4.13 19.62 1.98
C THR A 179 3.31 18.43 2.49
N VAL A 180 2.47 17.90 1.62
CA VAL A 180 1.78 16.61 1.79
C VAL A 180 2.20 15.67 0.67
N SER A 181 2.34 14.38 1.00
CA SER A 181 2.65 13.34 0.00
C SER A 181 1.38 12.91 -0.73
N VAL A 182 1.44 12.95 -2.04
CA VAL A 182 0.44 12.39 -2.97
C VAL A 182 1.06 11.16 -3.62
N PHE A 183 0.31 10.07 -3.68
CA PHE A 183 0.76 8.81 -4.23
C PHE A 183 0.02 8.52 -5.53
N VAL A 184 0.78 8.37 -6.60
CA VAL A 184 0.28 8.08 -7.94
C VAL A 184 0.65 6.64 -8.29
N LYS A 185 -0.34 5.82 -8.62
CA LYS A 185 -0.15 4.43 -9.03
C LYS A 185 -0.14 4.31 -10.55
N SER A 186 0.83 3.57 -11.08
CA SER A 186 0.91 3.24 -12.50
C SER A 186 1.31 1.78 -12.70
N ASN A 187 0.72 1.13 -13.71
CA ASN A 187 1.02 -0.25 -14.10
C ASN A 187 1.93 -0.32 -15.33
N SER A 188 2.63 0.76 -15.64
CA SER A 188 3.51 0.80 -16.80
C SER A 188 4.80 0.02 -16.56
N LYS A 189 5.13 -0.90 -17.48
CA LYS A 189 6.39 -1.64 -17.48
C LYS A 189 7.62 -0.78 -17.82
N LYS A 190 7.43 0.48 -18.19
CA LYS A 190 8.53 1.42 -18.43
C LYS A 190 9.09 2.03 -17.13
N LEU A 191 8.36 1.87 -16.02
CA LEU A 191 8.79 2.32 -14.71
C LEU A 191 9.70 1.28 -14.07
N SER A 192 10.64 1.75 -13.27
CA SER A 192 11.51 0.93 -12.43
C SER A 192 11.65 1.55 -11.05
N ASP A 193 11.91 0.71 -10.07
CA ASP A 193 12.16 1.17 -8.71
C ASP A 193 13.38 2.11 -8.67
N GLY A 194 13.28 3.21 -7.88
CA GLY A 194 14.31 4.24 -7.79
C GLY A 194 14.38 5.21 -8.97
N MET A 195 13.47 5.13 -9.97
CA MET A 195 13.45 6.05 -11.11
C MET A 195 12.93 7.42 -10.72
N TYR A 196 13.59 8.49 -11.16
CA TYR A 196 13.06 9.86 -11.08
C TYR A 196 12.13 10.13 -12.25
N VAL A 197 10.99 10.75 -11.95
CA VAL A 197 9.96 11.07 -12.92
C VAL A 197 9.33 12.44 -12.63
N ASP A 198 8.83 13.11 -13.66
CA ASP A 198 8.05 14.33 -13.52
C ASP A 198 6.55 14.03 -13.66
N LEU A 199 5.74 14.66 -12.82
CA LEU A 199 4.29 14.48 -12.83
C LEU A 199 3.56 15.78 -13.17
N ASP A 200 2.66 15.71 -14.16
CA ASP A 200 1.74 16.82 -14.45
C ASP A 200 0.43 16.62 -13.66
N LEU A 201 0.36 17.20 -12.47
CA LEU A 201 -0.85 17.15 -11.63
C LEU A 201 -1.85 18.22 -12.07
N SER A 202 -2.96 17.79 -12.66
CA SER A 202 -4.06 18.70 -12.96
C SER A 202 -4.94 18.90 -11.71
N LEU A 203 -5.06 20.13 -11.26
CA LEU A 203 -5.93 20.48 -10.16
C LEU A 203 -7.41 20.52 -10.58
N LYS A 204 -8.32 20.54 -9.61
CA LYS A 204 -9.75 20.77 -9.84
C LYS A 204 -9.92 22.15 -10.50
N SER A 205 -10.63 22.21 -11.62
CA SER A 205 -11.02 23.49 -12.22
C SER A 205 -12.08 24.17 -11.36
N ILE A 206 -11.94 25.48 -11.24
CA ILE A 206 -12.94 26.32 -10.57
C ILE A 206 -13.76 26.97 -11.68
N GLU A 207 -15.04 26.62 -11.74
CA GLU A 207 -15.95 27.15 -12.77
C GLU A 207 -16.24 28.63 -12.54
N ASN A 208 -16.51 29.38 -13.61
CA ASN A 208 -16.79 30.81 -13.58
C ASN A 208 -15.73 31.61 -12.84
N SER A 209 -14.46 31.27 -13.03
CA SER A 209 -13.34 31.90 -12.34
C SER A 209 -12.39 32.61 -13.30
N PHE A 210 -11.76 33.66 -12.80
CA PHE A 210 -10.79 34.46 -13.53
C PHE A 210 -9.45 34.47 -12.82
N LYS A 211 -8.37 34.36 -13.60
CA LYS A 211 -7.01 34.50 -13.08
C LYS A 211 -6.62 35.97 -13.16
N ILE A 212 -6.41 36.61 -12.00
CA ILE A 212 -5.98 37.98 -11.90
C ILE A 212 -4.69 38.11 -11.09
N SER A 213 -3.97 39.23 -11.21
CA SER A 213 -2.81 39.47 -10.35
C SER A 213 -3.28 39.70 -8.90
N ARG A 214 -2.58 39.07 -7.94
CA ARG A 214 -2.87 39.24 -6.51
C ARG A 214 -2.87 40.71 -6.07
N SER A 215 -2.06 41.57 -6.69
CA SER A 215 -1.98 43.00 -6.41
C SER A 215 -3.24 43.77 -6.77
N MET A 216 -4.14 43.21 -7.60
CA MET A 216 -5.42 43.84 -7.97
C MET A 216 -6.49 43.72 -6.90
N ILE A 217 -6.31 42.79 -5.95
CA ILE A 217 -7.28 42.53 -4.87
C ILE A 217 -6.97 43.48 -3.71
N LYS A 218 -7.97 44.25 -3.29
CA LYS A 218 -7.95 45.14 -2.13
C LYS A 218 -8.84 44.58 -1.03
N ASN A 219 -8.43 44.76 0.22
CA ASN A 219 -9.19 44.31 1.40
C ASN A 219 -9.70 42.86 1.26
N ASP A 220 -8.85 41.98 0.70
CA ASP A 220 -9.06 40.55 0.50
C ASP A 220 -10.24 40.12 -0.41
N SER A 221 -11.08 41.05 -0.88
CA SER A 221 -12.28 40.72 -1.66
C SER A 221 -12.75 41.78 -2.66
N ILE A 222 -12.05 42.89 -2.83
CA ILE A 222 -12.48 43.98 -3.70
C ILE A 222 -11.52 44.12 -4.87
N VAL A 223 -12.09 44.17 -6.07
CA VAL A 223 -11.37 44.51 -7.31
C VAL A 223 -11.97 45.78 -7.92
N HIS A 224 -11.11 46.67 -8.39
CA HIS A 224 -11.56 47.86 -9.10
C HIS A 224 -11.81 47.53 -10.57
N THR A 225 -13.03 47.75 -11.02
CA THR A 225 -13.45 47.61 -12.43
C THR A 225 -13.77 48.98 -13.01
N VAL A 226 -13.82 49.10 -14.33
CA VAL A 226 -14.24 50.31 -15.04
C VAL A 226 -15.61 50.05 -15.66
N GLU A 227 -16.60 50.85 -15.26
CA GLU A 227 -17.92 50.86 -15.85
C GLU A 227 -18.28 52.28 -16.23
N SER A 228 -18.69 52.52 -17.48
CA SER A 228 -19.06 53.86 -17.99
C SER A 228 -17.98 54.94 -17.75
N MET A 229 -16.70 54.60 -17.95
CA MET A 229 -15.54 55.50 -17.72
C MET A 229 -15.35 55.91 -16.25
N ALA A 230 -15.92 55.22 -15.30
CA ALA A 230 -15.75 55.46 -13.88
C ALA A 230 -15.32 54.20 -13.16
N VAL A 231 -14.56 54.34 -12.07
CA VAL A 231 -14.16 53.21 -11.20
C VAL A 231 -15.36 52.71 -10.42
N LYS A 232 -15.55 51.41 -10.41
CA LYS A 232 -16.53 50.70 -9.58
C LYS A 232 -15.86 49.63 -8.75
N ASN A 233 -16.28 49.50 -7.52
CA ASN A 233 -15.82 48.42 -6.65
C ASN A 233 -16.68 47.19 -6.92
N LYS A 234 -16.03 46.09 -7.31
CA LYS A 234 -16.70 44.79 -7.49
C LYS A 234 -16.19 43.81 -6.45
N ILE A 235 -17.10 43.17 -5.74
CA ILE A 235 -16.76 42.14 -4.75
C ILE A 235 -16.48 40.85 -5.51
N VAL A 236 -15.34 40.25 -5.21
CA VAL A 236 -14.91 38.96 -5.73
C VAL A 236 -14.65 37.99 -4.56
N ASN A 237 -14.78 36.70 -4.82
CA ASN A 237 -14.43 35.68 -3.85
C ASN A 237 -13.14 35.01 -4.32
N PRO A 238 -12.00 35.23 -3.63
CA PRO A 238 -10.78 34.53 -3.92
C PRO A 238 -10.91 33.06 -3.53
N GLU A 239 -10.80 32.19 -4.52
CA GLU A 239 -10.87 30.75 -4.35
C GLU A 239 -9.47 30.12 -4.16
N PHE A 240 -8.44 30.77 -4.75
CA PHE A 240 -7.07 30.32 -4.65
C PHE A 240 -6.09 31.50 -4.76
N PHE A 241 -5.04 31.47 -3.94
CA PHE A 241 -3.93 32.43 -4.01
C PHE A 241 -2.65 31.67 -4.40
N GLY A 242 -2.08 31.98 -5.56
CA GLY A 242 -0.73 31.63 -5.94
C GLY A 242 0.26 32.74 -5.58
N ASP A 243 1.54 32.53 -5.92
CA ASP A 243 2.63 33.50 -5.59
C ASP A 243 2.31 34.92 -6.05
N ASN A 244 1.97 35.11 -7.34
CA ASN A 244 1.75 36.40 -7.97
C ASN A 244 0.34 36.56 -8.52
N TYR A 245 -0.55 35.60 -8.37
CA TYR A 245 -1.90 35.62 -8.92
C TYR A 245 -2.92 35.09 -7.92
N ALA A 246 -4.18 35.39 -8.19
CA ALA A 246 -5.30 34.73 -7.52
C ALA A 246 -6.30 34.24 -8.56
N ILE A 247 -7.03 33.19 -8.23
CA ILE A 247 -8.20 32.73 -8.96
C ILE A 247 -9.41 33.23 -8.17
N VAL A 248 -10.24 34.03 -8.81
CA VAL A 248 -11.41 34.65 -8.16
C VAL A 248 -12.67 34.30 -8.93
N THR A 249 -13.79 34.23 -8.23
CA THR A 249 -15.15 34.21 -8.78
C THR A 249 -15.83 35.54 -8.49
N GLY A 250 -16.93 35.85 -9.20
CA GLY A 250 -17.69 37.08 -9.02
C GLY A 250 -17.35 38.17 -10.03
N LEU A 251 -16.47 37.94 -11.00
CA LEU A 251 -16.31 38.72 -12.21
C LEU A 251 -17.19 38.13 -13.31
N ASP A 252 -17.60 38.99 -14.26
CA ASP A 252 -18.34 38.62 -15.45
C ASP A 252 -17.46 38.76 -16.72
N ASP A 253 -17.79 38.01 -17.76
CA ASP A 253 -17.14 38.16 -19.05
C ASP A 253 -17.32 39.58 -19.59
N GLY A 254 -16.20 40.24 -19.89
CA GLY A 254 -16.19 41.64 -20.36
C GLY A 254 -15.92 42.67 -19.27
N ASP A 255 -15.81 42.30 -18.01
CA ASP A 255 -15.37 43.21 -16.95
C ASP A 255 -13.96 43.75 -17.22
N LEU A 256 -13.82 45.05 -17.20
CA LEU A 256 -12.54 45.74 -17.34
C LEU A 256 -11.90 45.95 -15.97
N VAL A 257 -10.94 45.12 -15.62
CA VAL A 257 -10.25 45.17 -14.33
C VAL A 257 -9.03 46.08 -14.41
N ILE A 258 -8.88 46.98 -13.44
CA ILE A 258 -7.76 47.92 -13.38
C ILE A 258 -6.49 47.16 -12.94
N LYS A 259 -5.51 47.05 -13.85
CA LYS A 259 -4.24 46.37 -13.61
C LYS A 259 -3.24 47.26 -12.88
N THR A 260 -3.21 48.55 -13.19
CA THR A 260 -2.24 49.49 -12.64
C THR A 260 -2.64 49.95 -11.25
N GLN A 261 -1.72 49.92 -10.30
CA GLN A 261 -1.98 50.54 -8.99
C GLN A 261 -2.01 52.06 -9.14
N ILE A 262 -3.20 52.61 -8.99
CA ILE A 262 -3.42 54.08 -8.99
C ILE A 262 -3.45 54.48 -7.51
N PRO A 263 -2.56 55.41 -7.06
CA PRO A 263 -2.65 55.97 -5.71
C PRO A 263 -4.01 56.62 -5.48
N GLU A 264 -4.59 56.45 -4.30
CA GLU A 264 -5.85 57.05 -3.87
C GLU A 264 -7.06 56.80 -4.80
N ILE A 265 -7.09 55.64 -5.46
CA ILE A 265 -8.24 55.22 -6.27
C ILE A 265 -9.49 55.07 -5.37
N PHE A 266 -10.61 55.71 -5.79
CA PHE A 266 -11.89 55.59 -5.10
C PHE A 266 -13.04 55.35 -6.08
N GLU A 267 -14.13 54.83 -5.57
CA GLU A 267 -15.34 54.56 -6.35
C GLU A 267 -15.92 55.85 -6.95
N GLY A 268 -16.27 55.80 -8.24
CA GLY A 268 -16.76 56.96 -8.98
C GLY A 268 -15.66 57.83 -9.62
N MET A 269 -14.38 57.55 -9.36
CA MET A 269 -13.26 58.27 -10.01
C MET A 269 -13.32 58.07 -11.52
N LYS A 270 -13.28 59.19 -12.28
CA LYS A 270 -13.26 59.14 -13.75
C LYS A 270 -11.89 58.65 -14.25
N VAL A 271 -11.90 57.67 -15.11
CA VAL A 271 -10.69 57.07 -15.69
C VAL A 271 -10.78 57.06 -17.21
N LYS A 272 -9.60 57.09 -17.85
CA LYS A 272 -9.48 56.88 -19.30
C LYS A 272 -8.78 55.53 -19.52
N ILE A 273 -9.35 54.68 -20.36
CA ILE A 273 -8.73 53.45 -20.78
C ILE A 273 -7.60 53.81 -21.76
N ILE A 274 -6.41 53.34 -21.49
CA ILE A 274 -5.25 53.46 -22.37
C ILE A 274 -4.92 52.04 -22.80
N ASP A 275 -4.93 51.78 -24.11
CA ASP A 275 -4.55 50.50 -24.70
C ASP A 275 -3.06 50.19 -24.53
#